data_03a1cc78c8c0f6972fbcb719bf81058b
#
_entry.id   03a1cc78c8c0f6972fbcb719bf81058b
#
_cell.length_a   1.000
_cell.length_b   1.000
_cell.length_c   1.000
_cell.angle_alpha   90.00
_cell.angle_beta   90.00
_cell.angle_gamma   90.00
#
_symmetry.space_group_name_H-M   'P 1'
#
loop_
_entity.id
_entity.type
_entity.pdbx_description
1 polymer ?
#
loop_
_entity_poly.entity_id
_entity_poly.type
_entity_poly.pdbx_seq_one_letter_code
_entity_poly.pdbx_strand_id
1 'polypeptide(L)'
;MTEQHIAGHIKRTNKYKEENKMKKEREIIVEPVKIEQATIYIQGDGDLVLNKMNARTVRELTAARDGKKTIKQVPNIWEDIITAIHWRDGINLADTYNECSEEVLRDMLLNNAPCISGFGLKKSFCQAVVRNEVDTYATKFDNAMNVTNRLEPIKFTEHFVDKTLMSPKRGAPVLVYINRFSGWSSQVHITYTENVYSLDQIVNIINMAGFGLGIGSGRSSGYGRYHVVDVK
;
A
#
# COMPACT_ATOMS: atom_id res chain seq x y z
N MET A 1 -63.03 -33.72 4.24
CA MET A 1 -61.60 -33.49 4.65
C MET A 1 -61.45 -34.20 5.98
N THR A 2 -60.55 -35.20 6.02
CA THR A 2 -60.37 -36.09 7.15
C THR A 2 -59.53 -35.45 8.24
N GLU A 3 -59.84 -35.71 9.52
CA GLU A 3 -59.10 -35.18 10.70
C GLU A 3 -57.60 -35.33 10.64
N GLN A 4 -57.08 -36.31 9.90
CA GLN A 4 -55.64 -36.52 9.70
C GLN A 4 -54.95 -35.40 8.90
N HIS A 5 -55.66 -34.70 8.00
CA HIS A 5 -55.09 -33.57 7.22
C HIS A 5 -54.94 -32.31 8.07
N ILE A 6 -55.83 -32.10 9.03
CA ILE A 6 -55.81 -30.95 9.94
C ILE A 6 -54.68 -31.11 10.98
N ALA A 7 -54.51 -32.32 11.52
CA ALA A 7 -53.42 -32.61 12.49
C ALA A 7 -52.02 -32.49 11.87
N GLY A 8 -51.84 -32.85 10.59
CA GLY A 8 -50.58 -32.68 9.86
C GLY A 8 -50.19 -31.22 9.60
N HIS A 9 -51.21 -30.38 9.37
CA HIS A 9 -51.01 -28.95 9.12
C HIS A 9 -50.67 -28.18 10.39
N ILE A 10 -51.28 -28.52 11.53
CA ILE A 10 -50.99 -27.95 12.86
C ILE A 10 -49.58 -28.33 13.33
N LYS A 11 -49.13 -29.56 13.12
CA LYS A 11 -47.77 -30.00 13.47
C LYS A 11 -46.67 -29.28 12.66
N ARG A 12 -46.93 -29.04 11.34
CA ARG A 12 -45.96 -28.30 10.50
C ARG A 12 -45.89 -26.82 10.89
N THR A 13 -47.00 -26.16 11.17
CA THR A 13 -47.01 -24.75 11.59
C THR A 13 -46.36 -24.53 12.95
N ASN A 14 -46.51 -25.47 13.88
CA ASN A 14 -45.85 -25.39 15.18
C ASN A 14 -44.31 -25.60 15.04
N LYS A 15 -43.86 -26.55 14.20
CA LYS A 15 -42.46 -26.76 13.94
C LYS A 15 -41.78 -25.50 13.30
N TYR A 16 -42.43 -24.85 12.34
CA TYR A 16 -41.98 -23.59 11.76
C TYR A 16 -41.96 -22.42 12.77
N LYS A 17 -42.88 -22.39 13.72
CA LYS A 17 -42.92 -21.39 14.79
C LYS A 17 -41.79 -21.60 15.81
N GLU A 18 -41.48 -22.85 16.16
CA GLU A 18 -40.39 -23.19 17.06
C GLU A 18 -39.01 -22.96 16.39
N GLU A 19 -38.83 -23.33 15.11
CA GLU A 19 -37.59 -23.04 14.37
C GLU A 19 -37.37 -21.54 14.18
N ASN A 20 -38.41 -20.75 13.97
CA ASN A 20 -38.32 -19.28 13.89
C ASN A 20 -38.10 -18.62 15.27
N LYS A 21 -38.57 -19.24 16.37
CA LYS A 21 -38.33 -18.77 17.72
C LYS A 21 -36.87 -19.04 18.14
N MET A 22 -36.30 -20.21 17.78
CA MET A 22 -34.90 -20.52 17.99
C MET A 22 -33.94 -19.63 17.15
N LYS A 23 -34.40 -19.13 15.99
CA LYS A 23 -33.60 -18.16 15.20
C LYS A 23 -33.58 -16.75 15.79
N LYS A 24 -34.56 -16.39 16.65
CA LYS A 24 -34.68 -15.05 17.26
C LYS A 24 -33.87 -14.87 18.55
N GLU A 25 -33.34 -15.94 19.14
CA GLU A 25 -32.63 -15.89 20.43
C GLU A 25 -31.11 -16.18 20.33
N ARG A 26 -30.53 -16.02 19.16
CA ARG A 26 -29.04 -15.97 19.11
C ARG A 26 -28.60 -14.57 19.50
N GLU A 27 -28.33 -14.39 20.76
CA GLU A 27 -27.59 -13.21 21.23
C GLU A 27 -26.22 -13.19 20.54
N ILE A 28 -26.00 -12.18 19.69
CA ILE A 28 -24.71 -11.99 19.04
C ILE A 28 -23.82 -11.33 20.08
N ILE A 29 -22.99 -12.13 20.76
CA ILE A 29 -21.96 -11.61 21.65
C ILE A 29 -20.81 -11.12 20.77
N VAL A 30 -20.61 -9.79 20.74
CA VAL A 30 -19.47 -9.17 20.10
C VAL A 30 -18.42 -8.93 21.16
N GLU A 31 -17.30 -9.64 21.08
CA GLU A 31 -16.17 -9.40 21.96
C GLU A 31 -15.55 -8.03 21.69
N PRO A 32 -15.10 -7.29 22.72
CA PRO A 32 -14.41 -6.03 22.55
C PRO A 32 -13.16 -6.20 21.69
N VAL A 33 -12.99 -5.34 20.69
CA VAL A 33 -11.80 -5.32 19.86
C VAL A 33 -10.65 -4.66 20.63
N LYS A 34 -9.54 -5.38 20.83
CA LYS A 34 -8.33 -4.85 21.46
C LYS A 34 -7.41 -4.29 20.36
N ILE A 35 -7.41 -2.98 20.19
CA ILE A 35 -6.57 -2.28 19.22
C ILE A 35 -5.29 -1.84 19.90
N GLU A 36 -4.17 -2.25 19.34
CA GLU A 36 -2.82 -1.89 19.77
C GLU A 36 -2.11 -1.09 18.66
N GLN A 37 -1.02 -0.44 19.04
CA GLN A 37 -0.16 0.34 18.12
C GLN A 37 1.27 -0.13 18.26
N ALA A 38 2.00 -0.11 17.14
CA ALA A 38 3.43 -0.39 17.13
C ALA A 38 4.14 0.43 16.04
N THR A 39 5.43 0.67 16.27
CA THR A 39 6.32 1.25 15.25
C THR A 39 7.32 0.18 14.84
N ILE A 40 7.29 -0.20 13.57
CA ILE A 40 8.17 -1.21 12.99
C ILE A 40 9.31 -0.48 12.27
N TYR A 41 10.54 -0.78 12.64
CA TYR A 41 11.74 -0.24 12.01
C TYR A 41 12.23 -1.20 10.94
N ILE A 42 12.27 -0.76 9.69
CA ILE A 42 12.71 -1.55 8.55
C ILE A 42 13.99 -0.99 7.95
N GLN A 43 14.89 -1.89 7.55
CA GLN A 43 16.16 -1.60 6.89
C GLN A 43 16.16 -2.24 5.51
N GLY A 44 16.57 -1.49 4.49
CA GLY A 44 16.71 -1.99 3.13
C GLY A 44 17.90 -2.96 2.99
N ASP A 45 17.66 -4.09 2.32
CA ASP A 45 18.69 -5.08 1.94
C ASP A 45 19.30 -4.78 0.57
N GLY A 46 18.76 -3.80 -0.13
CA GLY A 46 19.19 -3.31 -1.43
C GLY A 46 18.59 -1.95 -1.70
N ASP A 47 18.78 -1.44 -2.90
CA ASP A 47 18.30 -0.12 -3.27
C ASP A 47 16.78 -0.06 -3.37
N LEU A 48 16.21 1.08 -3.00
CA LEU A 48 14.81 1.40 -3.15
C LEU A 48 14.58 2.31 -4.36
N VAL A 49 13.66 1.97 -5.23
CA VAL A 49 13.23 2.83 -6.34
C VAL A 49 11.87 3.45 -6.01
N LEU A 50 11.84 4.78 -5.93
CA LEU A 50 10.62 5.55 -5.81
C LEU A 50 10.26 6.15 -7.17
N ASN A 51 9.13 5.73 -7.73
CA ASN A 51 8.67 6.19 -9.04
C ASN A 51 7.13 6.14 -9.09
N LYS A 52 6.49 7.16 -8.50
CA LYS A 52 5.04 7.36 -8.69
C LYS A 52 4.79 8.03 -10.05
N MET A 53 3.53 8.08 -10.46
CA MET A 53 3.13 8.85 -11.64
C MET A 53 3.53 10.33 -11.46
N ASN A 54 4.37 10.85 -12.35
CA ASN A 54 4.84 12.23 -12.29
C ASN A 54 3.76 13.24 -12.68
N ALA A 55 3.97 14.51 -12.34
CA ALA A 55 2.98 15.56 -12.52
C ALA A 55 2.61 15.78 -14.00
N ARG A 56 3.59 15.69 -14.91
CA ARG A 56 3.34 15.81 -16.36
C ARG A 56 2.38 14.73 -16.85
N THR A 57 2.62 13.47 -16.51
CA THR A 57 1.74 12.35 -16.88
C THR A 57 0.33 12.53 -16.29
N VAL A 58 0.22 13.01 -15.04
CA VAL A 58 -1.08 13.30 -14.43
C VAL A 58 -1.82 14.39 -15.21
N ARG A 59 -1.14 15.48 -15.60
CA ARG A 59 -1.74 16.55 -16.42
C ARG A 59 -2.23 16.03 -17.78
N GLU A 60 -1.41 15.24 -18.47
CA GLU A 60 -1.75 14.66 -19.77
C GLU A 60 -2.99 13.76 -19.68
N LEU A 61 -3.05 12.87 -18.70
CA LEU A 61 -4.19 11.99 -18.48
C LEU A 61 -5.46 12.75 -18.09
N THR A 62 -5.32 13.81 -17.29
CA THR A 62 -6.45 14.67 -16.91
C THR A 62 -6.99 15.42 -18.11
N ALA A 63 -6.10 16.02 -18.93
CA ALA A 63 -6.51 16.70 -20.14
C ALA A 63 -7.20 15.77 -21.15
N ALA A 64 -6.68 14.55 -21.31
CA ALA A 64 -7.31 13.53 -22.16
C ALA A 64 -8.70 13.15 -21.67
N ARG A 65 -8.87 12.97 -20.35
CA ARG A 65 -10.19 12.69 -19.73
C ARG A 65 -11.18 13.84 -19.96
N ASP A 66 -10.71 15.07 -19.88
CA ASP A 66 -11.55 16.28 -20.06
C ASP A 66 -11.80 16.62 -21.53
N GLY A 67 -11.39 15.75 -22.47
CA GLY A 67 -11.56 15.96 -23.92
C GLY A 67 -10.71 17.08 -24.51
N LYS A 68 -9.72 17.59 -23.77
CA LYS A 68 -8.82 18.65 -24.22
C LYS A 68 -7.68 18.06 -25.05
N LYS A 69 -7.34 18.69 -26.17
CA LYS A 69 -6.12 18.33 -26.92
C LYS A 69 -4.89 18.63 -26.06
N THR A 70 -4.12 17.60 -25.76
CA THR A 70 -2.86 17.75 -25.04
C THR A 70 -1.83 18.36 -25.99
N ILE A 71 -1.37 19.58 -25.72
CA ILE A 71 -0.21 20.15 -26.41
C ILE A 71 1.01 19.42 -25.83
N LYS A 72 1.76 18.71 -26.66
CA LYS A 72 3.02 18.09 -26.25
C LYS A 72 3.99 19.18 -25.80
N GLN A 73 4.16 19.32 -24.51
CA GLN A 73 5.17 20.19 -23.94
C GLN A 73 6.55 19.51 -24.04
N VAL A 74 7.60 20.29 -24.21
CA VAL A 74 8.99 19.79 -24.09
C VAL A 74 9.14 19.24 -22.67
N PRO A 75 9.55 17.97 -22.50
CA PRO A 75 9.67 17.38 -21.19
C PRO A 75 10.74 18.09 -20.36
N ASN A 76 10.38 18.56 -19.18
CA ASN A 76 11.36 18.95 -18.17
C ASN A 76 11.72 17.69 -17.36
N ILE A 77 12.95 17.21 -17.53
CA ILE A 77 13.45 15.98 -16.92
C ILE A 77 13.43 16.10 -15.39
N TRP A 78 13.83 17.24 -14.85
CA TRP A 78 13.87 17.46 -13.40
C TRP A 78 12.48 17.52 -12.78
N GLU A 79 11.51 18.09 -13.48
CA GLU A 79 10.11 18.02 -13.08
C GLU A 79 9.66 16.55 -12.98
N ASP A 80 9.93 15.77 -14.03
CA ASP A 80 9.53 14.35 -14.06
C ASP A 80 10.16 13.59 -12.89
N ILE A 81 11.45 13.85 -12.56
CA ILE A 81 12.19 13.21 -11.46
C ILE A 81 11.64 13.63 -10.10
N ILE A 82 11.52 14.94 -9.85
CA ILE A 82 11.12 15.48 -8.55
C ILE A 82 9.68 15.09 -8.21
N THR A 83 8.78 15.17 -9.18
CA THR A 83 7.36 14.85 -8.96
C THR A 83 7.07 13.37 -8.92
N ALA A 84 8.03 12.50 -9.30
CA ALA A 84 7.91 11.05 -9.16
C ALA A 84 8.19 10.54 -7.73
N ILE A 85 8.67 11.39 -6.82
CA ILE A 85 8.88 11.08 -5.40
C ILE A 85 7.64 11.49 -4.60
N HIS A 86 7.26 10.71 -3.58
CA HIS A 86 6.38 11.17 -2.51
C HIS A 86 7.21 11.94 -1.50
N TRP A 87 6.81 13.17 -1.20
CA TRP A 87 7.45 14.04 -0.22
C TRP A 87 6.59 14.15 1.05
N ARG A 88 7.22 14.19 2.23
CA ARG A 88 6.53 14.22 3.52
C ARG A 88 5.45 15.31 3.58
N ASP A 89 5.79 16.51 3.19
CA ASP A 89 4.95 17.71 3.42
C ASP A 89 4.14 18.10 2.19
N GLY A 90 3.97 17.17 1.25
CA GLY A 90 3.10 17.37 0.10
C GLY A 90 3.51 18.54 -0.76
N ILE A 91 4.80 18.63 -1.13
CA ILE A 91 5.33 19.72 -1.94
C ILE A 91 4.51 19.87 -3.21
N ASN A 92 3.83 20.99 -3.32
CA ASN A 92 3.07 21.35 -4.51
C ASN A 92 4.00 22.08 -5.48
N LEU A 93 4.55 21.35 -6.45
CA LEU A 93 5.37 21.90 -7.52
C LEU A 93 4.53 22.41 -8.70
N ALA A 94 3.20 22.49 -8.54
CA ALA A 94 2.31 22.84 -9.65
C ALA A 94 2.66 24.21 -10.29
N ASP A 95 3.21 25.11 -9.50
CA ASP A 95 3.51 26.48 -9.93
C ASP A 95 4.99 26.69 -10.32
N THR A 96 5.86 25.69 -10.10
CA THR A 96 7.32 25.82 -10.26
C THR A 96 7.94 24.87 -11.28
N TYR A 97 7.15 24.35 -12.21
CA TYR A 97 7.61 23.34 -13.19
C TYR A 97 8.81 23.79 -14.03
N ASN A 98 8.93 25.08 -14.32
CA ASN A 98 10.03 25.62 -15.11
C ASN A 98 11.30 25.85 -14.28
N GLU A 99 11.21 25.79 -12.97
CA GLU A 99 12.30 26.07 -12.03
C GLU A 99 12.96 24.79 -11.50
N CYS A 100 12.48 23.61 -11.92
CA CYS A 100 13.07 22.36 -11.51
C CYS A 100 14.48 22.19 -12.11
N SER A 101 15.44 21.85 -11.27
CA SER A 101 16.86 21.61 -11.62
C SER A 101 17.47 20.55 -10.69
N GLU A 102 18.69 20.13 -10.97
CA GLU A 102 19.46 19.26 -10.07
C GLU A 102 19.69 19.91 -8.70
N GLU A 103 19.90 21.22 -8.68
CA GLU A 103 20.08 21.98 -7.44
C GLU A 103 18.80 21.98 -6.60
N VAL A 104 17.64 22.22 -7.24
CA VAL A 104 16.33 22.14 -6.59
C VAL A 104 16.09 20.76 -6.02
N LEU A 105 16.39 19.69 -6.77
CA LEU A 105 16.26 18.32 -6.27
C LEU A 105 17.15 18.09 -5.04
N ARG A 106 18.42 18.52 -5.09
CA ARG A 106 19.35 18.38 -3.97
C ARG A 106 18.86 19.12 -2.73
N ASP A 107 18.40 20.35 -2.88
CA ASP A 107 17.85 21.16 -1.79
C ASP A 107 16.58 20.49 -1.20
N MET A 108 15.70 19.97 -2.04
CA MET A 108 14.52 19.24 -1.60
C MET A 108 14.91 17.97 -0.79
N LEU A 109 15.90 17.21 -1.23
CA LEU A 109 16.37 16.02 -0.52
C LEU A 109 17.02 16.34 0.84
N LEU A 110 17.64 17.50 0.98
CA LEU A 110 18.23 17.98 2.24
C LEU A 110 17.14 18.47 3.23
N ASN A 111 16.12 19.15 2.72
CA ASN A 111 15.12 19.84 3.56
C ASN A 111 13.82 19.03 3.75
N ASN A 112 13.56 18.05 2.89
CA ASN A 112 12.33 17.26 2.93
C ASN A 112 12.63 15.77 2.80
N ALA A 113 11.93 14.95 3.57
CA ALA A 113 12.10 13.52 3.47
C ALA A 113 11.30 12.92 2.29
N PRO A 114 11.94 12.18 1.38
CA PRO A 114 11.23 11.29 0.47
C PRO A 114 10.50 10.21 1.27
N CYS A 115 9.37 9.73 0.76
CA CYS A 115 8.48 8.85 1.51
C CYS A 115 8.08 7.61 0.73
N ILE A 116 7.80 6.56 1.46
CA ILE A 116 7.12 5.36 0.99
C ILE A 116 5.61 5.54 1.23
N SER A 117 4.79 5.06 0.30
CA SER A 117 3.34 5.05 0.48
C SER A 117 2.92 4.01 1.53
N GLY A 118 2.21 4.43 2.58
CA GLY A 118 1.63 3.53 3.58
C GLY A 118 0.65 2.54 2.96
N PHE A 119 -0.12 2.97 1.96
CA PHE A 119 -0.97 2.07 1.17
C PHE A 119 -0.14 1.02 0.42
N GLY A 120 1.00 1.40 -0.15
CA GLY A 120 1.91 0.48 -0.83
C GLY A 120 2.50 -0.56 0.13
N LEU A 121 2.88 -0.15 1.35
CA LEU A 121 3.32 -1.02 2.43
C LEU A 121 2.23 -2.02 2.81
N LYS A 122 1.03 -1.54 3.18
CA LYS A 122 -0.09 -2.39 3.55
C LYS A 122 -0.42 -3.41 2.45
N LYS A 123 -0.44 -2.97 1.19
CA LYS A 123 -0.66 -3.86 0.04
C LYS A 123 0.43 -4.94 -0.09
N SER A 124 1.69 -4.59 0.15
CA SER A 124 2.80 -5.56 0.15
C SER A 124 2.62 -6.61 1.25
N PHE A 125 2.24 -6.19 2.47
CA PHE A 125 1.98 -7.09 3.58
C PHE A 125 0.82 -8.05 3.29
N CYS A 126 -0.31 -7.53 2.80
CA CYS A 126 -1.45 -8.35 2.39
C CYS A 126 -1.08 -9.36 1.28
N GLN A 127 -0.24 -8.96 0.32
CA GLN A 127 0.25 -9.87 -0.71
C GLN A 127 1.16 -10.96 -0.15
N ALA A 128 1.95 -10.66 0.88
CA ALA A 128 2.81 -11.64 1.54
C ALA A 128 2.00 -12.75 2.22
N VAL A 129 0.89 -12.41 2.87
CA VAL A 129 -0.04 -13.37 3.47
C VAL A 129 -0.47 -14.44 2.48
N VAL A 130 -0.90 -14.02 1.29
CA VAL A 130 -1.39 -14.95 0.25
C VAL A 130 -0.26 -15.71 -0.42
N ARG A 131 0.85 -15.04 -0.75
CA ARG A 131 1.97 -15.66 -1.49
C ARG A 131 2.78 -16.64 -0.67
N ASN A 132 2.81 -16.49 0.66
CA ASN A 132 3.48 -17.41 1.57
C ASN A 132 2.50 -18.39 2.24
N GLU A 133 1.26 -18.48 1.72
CA GLU A 133 0.24 -19.42 2.17
C GLU A 133 -0.08 -19.31 3.68
N VAL A 134 0.12 -18.10 4.26
CA VAL A 134 -0.25 -17.83 5.67
C VAL A 134 -1.77 -17.91 5.82
N ASP A 135 -2.50 -17.40 4.81
CA ASP A 135 -3.95 -17.55 4.66
C ASP A 135 -4.30 -17.56 3.17
N THR A 136 -5.41 -18.19 2.81
CA THR A 136 -5.93 -18.23 1.44
C THR A 136 -6.28 -16.84 0.90
N TYR A 137 -6.78 -15.98 1.79
CA TYR A 137 -7.17 -14.60 1.46
C TYR A 137 -6.56 -13.60 2.44
N ALA A 138 -6.13 -12.45 1.92
CA ALA A 138 -5.61 -11.38 2.75
C ALA A 138 -6.68 -10.67 3.61
N THR A 139 -7.97 -10.94 3.43
CA THR A 139 -9.08 -10.17 4.02
C THR A 139 -9.02 -10.12 5.54
N LYS A 140 -8.70 -11.23 6.20
CA LYS A 140 -8.56 -11.28 7.66
C LYS A 140 -7.45 -10.37 8.15
N PHE A 141 -6.27 -10.44 7.51
CA PHE A 141 -5.12 -9.61 7.83
C PHE A 141 -5.37 -8.13 7.47
N ASP A 142 -5.97 -7.86 6.31
CA ASP A 142 -6.30 -6.51 5.85
C ASP A 142 -7.23 -5.76 6.82
N ASN A 143 -8.18 -6.47 7.41
CA ASN A 143 -9.09 -5.93 8.43
C ASN A 143 -8.46 -5.81 9.81
N ALA A 144 -7.48 -6.65 10.14
CA ALA A 144 -6.87 -6.71 11.46
C ALA A 144 -5.66 -5.79 11.63
N MET A 145 -5.06 -5.27 10.54
CA MET A 145 -3.87 -4.42 10.59
C MET A 145 -3.98 -3.25 9.61
N ASN A 146 -3.56 -2.06 10.06
CA ASN A 146 -3.48 -0.87 9.23
C ASN A 146 -2.12 -0.18 9.37
N VAL A 147 -1.60 0.37 8.27
CA VAL A 147 -0.52 1.36 8.29
C VAL A 147 -1.16 2.72 8.52
N THR A 148 -0.80 3.38 9.62
CA THR A 148 -1.49 4.58 10.12
C THR A 148 -1.19 5.80 9.26
N ASN A 149 0.06 5.93 8.84
CA ASN A 149 0.49 7.08 8.08
C ASN A 149 0.29 6.85 6.57
N ARG A 150 -0.22 7.86 5.90
CA ARG A 150 -0.34 7.85 4.43
C ARG A 150 1.03 7.75 3.75
N LEU A 151 2.02 8.43 4.34
CA LEU A 151 3.39 8.50 3.84
C LEU A 151 4.35 8.25 5.00
N GLU A 152 5.27 7.29 4.84
CA GLU A 152 6.31 6.99 5.80
C GLU A 152 7.66 7.50 5.26
N PRO A 153 8.32 8.42 5.96
CA PRO A 153 9.58 8.99 5.54
C PRO A 153 10.69 7.93 5.49
N ILE A 154 11.58 8.03 4.52
CA ILE A 154 12.81 7.25 4.49
C ILE A 154 14.00 8.10 4.91
N LYS A 155 14.97 7.44 5.57
CA LYS A 155 16.37 7.87 5.65
C LYS A 155 17.13 7.10 4.60
N PHE A 156 18.19 7.67 4.05
CA PHE A 156 19.03 7.05 3.03
C PHE A 156 20.45 7.63 3.10
N THR A 157 21.40 6.92 2.53
CA THR A 157 22.81 7.38 2.46
C THR A 157 23.10 8.08 1.14
N GLU A 158 22.58 7.54 0.03
CA GLU A 158 22.87 8.06 -1.31
C GLU A 158 21.59 8.06 -2.17
N HIS A 159 21.53 9.01 -3.09
CA HIS A 159 20.46 9.13 -4.07
C HIS A 159 21.04 9.22 -5.47
N PHE A 160 20.46 8.46 -6.40
CA PHE A 160 20.84 8.42 -7.79
C PHE A 160 19.63 8.65 -8.68
N VAL A 161 19.85 9.31 -9.80
CA VAL A 161 18.89 9.41 -10.90
C VAL A 161 19.36 8.50 -12.02
N ASP A 162 18.73 7.35 -12.15
CA ASP A 162 19.05 6.38 -13.19
C ASP A 162 18.16 6.55 -14.41
N LYS A 163 18.73 6.32 -15.58
CA LYS A 163 18.06 6.34 -16.86
C LYS A 163 17.79 4.91 -17.29
N THR A 164 16.55 4.52 -17.44
CA THR A 164 16.17 3.15 -17.79
C THR A 164 15.09 3.09 -18.87
N LEU A 165 15.05 1.98 -19.59
CA LEU A 165 13.99 1.68 -20.55
C LEU A 165 12.90 0.88 -19.83
N MET A 166 11.69 1.41 -19.82
CA MET A 166 10.50 0.67 -19.40
C MET A 166 9.70 0.23 -20.61
N SER A 167 9.42 -1.07 -20.67
CA SER A 167 8.55 -1.63 -21.71
C SER A 167 7.15 -1.81 -21.12
N PRO A 168 6.17 -0.99 -21.51
CA PRO A 168 4.78 -1.21 -21.14
C PRO A 168 4.31 -2.54 -21.73
N LYS A 169 3.32 -3.19 -21.11
CA LYS A 169 2.74 -4.44 -21.61
C LYS A 169 2.24 -4.35 -23.07
N ARG A 170 1.90 -3.14 -23.50
CA ARG A 170 1.53 -2.80 -24.88
C ARG A 170 2.16 -1.46 -25.23
N GLY A 171 2.98 -1.39 -26.25
CA GLY A 171 3.62 -0.18 -26.75
C GLY A 171 5.14 -0.27 -26.90
N ALA A 172 5.73 0.76 -27.47
CA ALA A 172 7.18 0.89 -27.63
C ALA A 172 7.87 1.13 -26.27
N PRO A 173 9.11 0.69 -26.09
CA PRO A 173 9.91 1.05 -24.92
C PRO A 173 9.99 2.55 -24.74
N VAL A 174 9.80 3.01 -23.51
CA VAL A 174 9.87 4.44 -23.14
C VAL A 174 11.05 4.63 -22.20
N LEU A 175 11.86 5.64 -22.49
CA LEU A 175 12.92 6.05 -21.61
C LEU A 175 12.33 6.78 -20.41
N VAL A 176 12.66 6.30 -19.23
CA VAL A 176 12.23 6.91 -17.96
C VAL A 176 13.43 7.17 -17.05
N TYR A 177 13.30 8.21 -16.25
CA TYR A 177 14.22 8.49 -15.17
C TYR A 177 13.60 7.97 -13.87
N ILE A 178 14.40 7.28 -13.05
CA ILE A 178 13.97 6.70 -11.79
C ILE A 178 14.82 7.22 -10.64
N ASN A 179 14.20 7.43 -9.50
CA ASN A 179 14.88 7.81 -8.26
C ASN A 179 15.25 6.55 -7.49
N ARG A 180 16.56 6.33 -7.31
CA ARG A 180 17.10 5.19 -6.59
C ARG A 180 17.79 5.66 -5.32
N PHE A 181 17.44 5.06 -4.19
CA PHE A 181 17.94 5.37 -2.86
C PHE A 181 18.71 4.18 -2.29
N SER A 182 19.96 4.38 -1.92
CA SER A 182 20.81 3.36 -1.30
C SER A 182 20.91 3.56 0.21
N GLY A 183 21.12 2.46 0.95
CA GLY A 183 21.24 2.49 2.41
C GLY A 183 20.00 3.04 3.12
N TRP A 184 18.83 2.74 2.58
CA TRP A 184 17.57 3.29 3.08
C TRP A 184 17.00 2.53 4.28
N SER A 185 16.28 3.26 5.12
CA SER A 185 15.51 2.74 6.24
C SER A 185 14.23 3.57 6.44
N SER A 186 13.26 3.00 7.12
CA SER A 186 12.01 3.70 7.45
C SER A 186 11.41 3.21 8.76
N GLN A 187 10.55 4.03 9.34
CA GLN A 187 9.69 3.68 10.46
C GLN A 187 8.27 3.53 9.91
N VAL A 188 7.66 2.39 10.15
CA VAL A 188 6.30 2.07 9.72
C VAL A 188 5.39 2.05 10.94
N HIS A 189 4.45 2.96 10.99
CA HIS A 189 3.49 3.05 12.09
C HIS A 189 2.26 2.21 11.77
N ILE A 190 1.94 1.28 12.65
CA ILE A 190 0.81 0.38 12.46
C ILE A 190 -0.17 0.44 13.63
N THR A 191 -1.43 0.14 13.33
CA THR A 191 -2.45 -0.25 14.30
C THR A 191 -2.92 -1.65 13.98
N TYR A 192 -3.16 -2.48 14.99
CA TYR A 192 -3.57 -3.86 14.78
C TYR A 192 -4.50 -4.36 15.88
N THR A 193 -5.21 -5.43 15.58
CA THR A 193 -6.13 -6.10 16.49
C THR A 193 -5.41 -7.31 17.11
N GLU A 194 -4.97 -7.19 18.37
CA GLU A 194 -4.12 -8.19 19.05
C GLU A 194 -4.81 -9.55 19.19
N ASN A 195 -6.12 -9.58 19.39
CA ASN A 195 -6.89 -10.83 19.46
C ASN A 195 -7.05 -11.54 18.11
N VAL A 196 -6.61 -10.94 17.00
CA VAL A 196 -6.64 -11.57 15.66
C VAL A 196 -5.25 -11.97 15.18
N TYR A 197 -4.26 -11.09 15.36
CA TYR A 197 -2.84 -11.33 15.07
C TYR A 197 -1.98 -10.73 16.18
N SER A 198 -1.08 -11.53 16.73
CA SER A 198 -0.05 -11.02 17.65
C SER A 198 0.96 -10.16 16.91
N LEU A 199 1.67 -9.29 17.63
CA LEU A 199 2.72 -8.45 17.07
C LEU A 199 3.79 -9.28 16.37
N ASP A 200 4.21 -10.41 16.96
CA ASP A 200 5.21 -11.32 16.37
C ASP A 200 4.75 -11.89 15.02
N GLN A 201 3.47 -12.25 14.90
CA GLN A 201 2.91 -12.73 13.63
C GLN A 201 2.94 -11.64 12.57
N ILE A 202 2.59 -10.39 12.93
CA ILE A 202 2.65 -9.24 12.04
C ILE A 202 4.07 -8.96 11.58
N VAL A 203 5.04 -8.96 12.51
CA VAL A 203 6.47 -8.79 12.21
C VAL A 203 6.98 -9.85 11.23
N ASN A 204 6.60 -11.12 11.44
CA ASN A 204 6.95 -12.19 10.51
C ASN A 204 6.36 -11.99 9.12
N ILE A 205 5.10 -11.55 9.01
CA ILE A 205 4.46 -11.24 7.73
C ILE A 205 5.18 -10.05 7.04
N ILE A 206 5.58 -9.03 7.80
CA ILE A 206 6.33 -7.88 7.29
C ILE A 206 7.71 -8.32 6.78
N ASN A 207 8.41 -9.22 7.47
CA ASN A 207 9.67 -9.81 7.00
C ASN A 207 9.48 -10.64 5.73
N MET A 208 8.42 -11.45 5.64
CA MET A 208 8.08 -12.20 4.41
C MET A 208 7.81 -11.24 3.25
N ALA A 209 7.13 -10.11 3.51
CA ALA A 209 6.90 -9.08 2.52
C ALA A 209 8.20 -8.43 2.04
N GLY A 210 9.10 -8.10 2.97
CA GLY A 210 10.40 -7.51 2.67
C GLY A 210 11.27 -8.43 1.84
N PHE A 211 11.44 -9.67 2.27
CA PHE A 211 12.26 -10.67 1.57
C PHE A 211 11.66 -11.06 0.20
N GLY A 212 10.36 -11.40 0.18
CA GLY A 212 9.71 -11.99 -0.99
C GLY A 212 9.21 -11.00 -2.04
N LEU A 213 8.74 -9.83 -1.60
CA LEU A 213 8.04 -8.87 -2.46
C LEU A 213 8.76 -7.54 -2.61
N GLY A 214 9.25 -6.99 -1.50
CA GLY A 214 9.77 -5.63 -1.45
C GLY A 214 8.68 -4.54 -1.62
N ILE A 215 9.11 -3.29 -1.67
CA ILE A 215 8.28 -2.10 -1.84
C ILE A 215 8.84 -1.20 -2.94
N GLY A 216 8.10 -0.15 -3.30
CA GLY A 216 8.49 0.78 -4.37
C GLY A 216 8.31 0.20 -5.77
N SER A 217 9.10 0.69 -6.71
CA SER A 217 9.11 0.27 -8.12
C SER A 217 10.25 -0.70 -8.40
N GLY A 218 10.17 -1.44 -9.51
CA GLY A 218 11.22 -2.38 -9.92
C GLY A 218 11.40 -3.60 -9.02
N ARG A 219 10.38 -3.98 -8.25
CA ARG A 219 10.42 -5.12 -7.31
C ARG A 219 10.78 -6.46 -7.97
N SER A 220 10.36 -6.67 -9.22
CA SER A 220 10.74 -7.85 -10.01
C SER A 220 12.23 -7.92 -10.34
N SER A 221 12.91 -6.78 -10.29
CA SER A 221 14.37 -6.66 -10.48
C SER A 221 15.14 -6.63 -9.15
N GLY A 222 14.49 -6.97 -8.03
CA GLY A 222 15.12 -7.06 -6.72
C GLY A 222 15.15 -5.77 -5.90
N TYR A 223 14.65 -4.64 -6.43
CA TYR A 223 14.59 -3.39 -5.69
C TYR A 223 13.59 -3.43 -4.53
N GLY A 224 13.89 -2.63 -3.48
CA GLY A 224 13.01 -2.41 -2.34
C GLY A 224 12.88 -3.60 -1.39
N ARG A 225 13.84 -4.51 -1.37
CA ARG A 225 13.94 -5.58 -0.37
C ARG A 225 14.33 -5.01 0.97
N TYR A 226 13.82 -5.59 2.05
CA TYR A 226 14.06 -5.11 3.42
C TYR A 226 13.80 -6.19 4.45
N HIS A 227 14.24 -5.94 5.67
CA HIS A 227 13.91 -6.72 6.86
C HIS A 227 13.56 -5.80 8.04
N VAL A 228 12.92 -6.35 9.05
CA VAL A 228 12.62 -5.66 10.31
C VAL A 228 13.86 -5.74 11.21
N VAL A 229 14.27 -4.58 11.75
CA VAL A 229 15.43 -4.47 12.64
C VAL A 229 15.06 -4.18 14.08
N ASP A 230 13.91 -3.54 14.33
CA ASP A 230 13.44 -3.19 15.68
C ASP A 230 11.91 -2.98 15.69
N VAL A 231 11.32 -3.09 16.88
CA VAL A 231 9.87 -2.88 17.10
C VAL A 231 9.67 -2.16 18.44
N LYS A 232 8.83 -1.15 18.44
CA LYS A 232 8.47 -0.38 19.64
C LYS A 232 6.96 -0.17 19.75
#